data_de2b145a0350acf7517cb0d497b27903
#
_entry.id   de2b145a0350acf7517cb0d497b27903
#
_cell.length_a   1.000
_cell.length_b   1.000
_cell.length_c   1.000
_cell.angle_alpha   90.00
_cell.angle_beta   90.00
_cell.angle_gamma   90.00
#
_symmetry.space_group_name_H-M   'P 1'
#
loop_
_entity.id
_entity.type
_entity.pdbx_description
1 polymer ?
#
loop_
_entity_poly.entity_id
_entity_poly.type
_entity_poly.pdbx_seq_one_letter_code
_entity_poly.pdbx_strand_id
1 'polypeptide(L)'
;MNELTTVALKCVIMILTTAITTVLVPYFRSKISEEKWLKLQDYAIYAVRYAEQIYTPEEWAQKKKYVYGYVLTRAEDMGLPLTEQDIDILVEGVVNMIKKG
;
A
#
# COMPACT_ATOMS: atom_id res chain seq x y z
N MET A 1 -15.77 23.74 -7.98
CA MET A 1 -16.47 22.61 -7.34
C MET A 1 -17.29 23.12 -6.18
N ASN A 2 -18.56 22.75 -6.09
CA ASN A 2 -19.38 23.19 -4.96
C ASN A 2 -19.13 22.29 -3.73
N GLU A 3 -19.64 22.72 -2.57
CA GLU A 3 -19.46 22.00 -1.33
C GLU A 3 -20.01 20.57 -1.38
N LEU A 4 -21.16 20.40 -2.03
CA LEU A 4 -21.81 19.11 -2.15
C LEU A 4 -20.93 18.11 -2.90
N THR A 5 -20.31 18.54 -4.01
CA THR A 5 -19.40 17.71 -4.78
C THR A 5 -18.16 17.36 -3.96
N THR A 6 -17.62 18.29 -3.19
CA THR A 6 -16.46 18.08 -2.33
C THR A 6 -16.77 17.05 -1.24
N VAL A 7 -17.92 17.16 -0.59
CA VAL A 7 -18.36 16.22 0.45
C VAL A 7 -18.57 14.83 -0.14
N ALA A 8 -19.20 14.72 -1.31
CA ALA A 8 -19.41 13.44 -1.98
C ALA A 8 -18.07 12.77 -2.32
N LEU A 9 -17.10 13.55 -2.82
CA LEU A 9 -15.77 13.03 -3.14
C LEU A 9 -15.05 12.52 -1.89
N LYS A 10 -15.14 13.26 -0.79
CA LYS A 10 -14.55 12.82 0.49
C LYS A 10 -15.17 11.52 0.99
N CYS A 11 -16.49 11.39 0.88
CA CYS A 11 -17.18 10.15 1.28
C CYS A 11 -16.73 8.97 0.45
N VAL A 12 -16.56 9.12 -0.87
CA VAL A 12 -16.06 8.05 -1.75
C VAL A 12 -14.64 7.64 -1.34
N ILE A 13 -13.77 8.60 -1.06
CA ILE A 13 -12.41 8.33 -0.61
C ILE A 13 -12.41 7.55 0.71
N MET A 14 -13.24 7.95 1.66
CA MET A 14 -13.36 7.27 2.96
C MET A 14 -13.85 5.82 2.79
N ILE A 15 -14.85 5.61 1.95
CA ILE A 15 -15.39 4.28 1.66
C ILE A 15 -14.30 3.39 1.05
N LEU A 16 -13.55 3.90 0.07
CA LEU A 16 -12.45 3.17 -0.56
C LEU A 16 -11.36 2.79 0.43
N THR A 17 -10.95 3.75 1.29
CA THR A 17 -9.93 3.50 2.32
C THR A 17 -10.40 2.43 3.31
N THR A 18 -11.65 2.52 3.76
CA THR A 18 -12.24 1.55 4.68
C THR A 18 -12.31 0.17 4.03
N ALA A 19 -12.75 0.09 2.77
CA ALA A 19 -12.84 -1.16 2.04
C ALA A 19 -11.47 -1.82 1.89
N ILE A 20 -10.43 -1.05 1.54
CA ILE A 20 -9.06 -1.56 1.43
C ILE A 20 -8.60 -2.14 2.77
N THR A 21 -8.75 -1.38 3.85
CA THR A 21 -8.35 -1.82 5.18
C THR A 21 -9.13 -3.06 5.62
N THR A 22 -10.44 -3.09 5.40
CA THR A 22 -11.31 -4.18 5.80
C THR A 22 -11.00 -5.47 5.04
N VAL A 23 -10.65 -5.38 3.76
CA VAL A 23 -10.36 -6.55 2.91
C VAL A 23 -8.92 -7.01 3.06
N LEU A 24 -7.96 -6.08 3.03
CA LEU A 24 -6.54 -6.42 3.05
C LEU A 24 -6.09 -7.01 4.38
N VAL A 25 -6.48 -6.42 5.50
CA VAL A 25 -6.01 -6.87 6.80
C VAL A 25 -6.43 -8.32 7.09
N PRO A 26 -7.71 -8.71 6.97
CA PRO A 26 -8.09 -10.11 7.18
C PRO A 26 -7.42 -11.07 6.19
N TYR A 27 -7.26 -10.65 4.92
CA TYR A 27 -6.64 -11.47 3.90
C TYR A 27 -5.21 -11.84 4.26
N PHE A 28 -4.40 -10.84 4.65
CA PHE A 28 -3.01 -11.07 5.02
C PHE A 28 -2.87 -11.75 6.38
N ARG A 29 -3.77 -11.49 7.32
CA ARG A 29 -3.75 -12.14 8.64
C ARG A 29 -3.98 -13.63 8.56
N SER A 30 -4.66 -14.10 7.54
CA SER A 30 -4.83 -15.54 7.32
C SER A 30 -3.55 -16.23 6.85
N LYS A 31 -2.61 -15.46 6.30
CA LYS A 31 -1.37 -15.97 5.73
C LYS A 31 -0.14 -15.75 6.60
N ILE A 32 -0.11 -14.65 7.34
CA ILE A 32 1.06 -14.26 8.14
C ILE A 32 0.63 -13.76 9.51
N SER A 33 1.55 -13.81 10.47
CA SER A 33 1.31 -13.32 11.82
C SER A 33 1.17 -11.80 11.82
N GLU A 34 0.51 -11.26 12.86
CA GLU A 34 0.33 -9.82 13.01
C GLU A 34 1.67 -9.09 13.11
N GLU A 35 2.63 -9.65 13.84
CA GLU A 35 3.96 -9.06 13.97
C GLU A 35 4.66 -8.93 12.61
N LYS A 36 4.64 -9.98 11.80
CA LYS A 36 5.25 -9.95 10.47
C LYS A 36 4.49 -9.01 9.53
N TRP A 37 3.17 -8.97 9.64
CA TRP A 37 2.35 -8.05 8.87
C TRP A 37 2.72 -6.59 9.14
N LEU A 38 2.86 -6.24 10.43
CA LEU A 38 3.23 -4.87 10.81
C LEU A 38 4.61 -4.50 10.31
N LYS A 39 5.57 -5.42 10.39
CA LYS A 39 6.91 -5.20 9.82
C LYS A 39 6.88 -4.97 8.32
N LEU A 40 6.13 -5.80 7.60
CA LEU A 40 6.02 -5.68 6.15
C LEU A 40 5.36 -4.36 5.75
N GLN A 41 4.32 -3.97 6.49
CA GLN A 41 3.65 -2.70 6.28
C GLN A 41 4.61 -1.52 6.49
N ASP A 42 5.44 -1.56 7.54
CA ASP A 42 6.44 -0.53 7.80
C ASP A 42 7.47 -0.44 6.67
N TYR A 43 7.92 -1.58 6.16
CA TYR A 43 8.83 -1.60 5.01
C TYR A 43 8.17 -0.98 3.77
N ALA A 44 6.90 -1.29 3.54
CA ALA A 44 6.17 -0.72 2.40
C ALA A 44 6.03 0.79 2.51
N ILE A 45 5.67 1.29 3.69
CA ILE A 45 5.56 2.74 3.94
C ILE A 45 6.91 3.42 3.74
N TYR A 46 7.98 2.85 4.28
CA TYR A 46 9.33 3.35 4.10
C TYR A 46 9.70 3.43 2.61
N ALA A 47 9.43 2.38 1.88
CA ALA A 47 9.76 2.32 0.46
C ALA A 47 9.01 3.37 -0.35
N VAL A 48 7.72 3.59 -0.05
CA VAL A 48 6.91 4.60 -0.74
C VAL A 48 7.46 6.00 -0.46
N ARG A 49 7.75 6.30 0.81
CA ARG A 49 8.29 7.62 1.18
C ARG A 49 9.65 7.86 0.56
N TYR A 50 10.50 6.86 0.54
CA TYR A 50 11.82 6.98 -0.10
C TYR A 50 11.67 7.19 -1.61
N ALA A 51 10.80 6.45 -2.25
CA ALA A 51 10.55 6.60 -3.68
C ALA A 51 10.01 7.99 -4.02
N GLU A 52 9.18 8.58 -3.16
CA GLU A 52 8.68 9.94 -3.36
C GLU A 52 9.79 10.99 -3.29
N GLN A 53 10.89 10.71 -2.59
CA GLN A 53 12.05 11.62 -2.52
C GLN A 53 12.94 11.54 -3.76
N ILE A 54 13.04 10.37 -4.38
CA ILE A 54 13.98 10.15 -5.50
C ILE A 54 13.32 10.16 -6.87
N TYR A 55 11.99 9.98 -6.95
CA TYR A 55 11.27 10.00 -8.21
C TYR A 55 10.30 11.17 -8.26
N THR A 56 10.15 11.76 -9.46
CA THR A 56 9.18 12.82 -9.68
C THR A 56 7.77 12.24 -9.82
N PRO A 57 6.70 13.07 -9.68
CA PRO A 57 5.33 12.58 -9.90
C PRO A 57 5.10 11.96 -11.27
N GLU A 58 5.83 12.41 -12.29
CA GLU A 58 5.71 11.87 -13.65
C GLU A 58 6.33 10.49 -13.78
N GLU A 59 7.18 10.09 -12.84
CA GLU A 59 7.86 8.80 -12.85
C GLU A 59 7.11 7.74 -12.03
N TRP A 60 5.78 7.76 -12.12
CA TRP A 60 4.92 6.89 -11.32
C TRP A 60 5.22 5.40 -11.54
N ALA A 61 5.44 4.99 -12.80
CA ALA A 61 5.71 3.59 -13.10
C ALA A 61 7.01 3.10 -12.47
N GLN A 62 8.06 3.93 -12.49
CA GLN A 62 9.34 3.62 -11.88
C GLN A 62 9.22 3.58 -10.36
N LYS A 63 8.48 4.52 -9.78
CA LYS A 63 8.21 4.58 -8.35
C LYS A 63 7.52 3.31 -7.87
N LYS A 64 6.46 2.89 -8.54
CA LYS A 64 5.71 1.68 -8.20
C LYS A 64 6.60 0.44 -8.31
N LYS A 65 7.40 0.35 -9.36
CA LYS A 65 8.32 -0.76 -9.57
C LYS A 65 9.36 -0.86 -8.45
N TYR A 66 9.90 0.27 -8.03
CA TYR A 66 10.86 0.32 -6.92
C TYR A 66 10.24 -0.19 -5.63
N VAL A 67 9.06 0.32 -5.27
CA VAL A 67 8.36 -0.07 -4.05
C VAL A 67 8.02 -1.56 -4.07
N TYR A 68 7.50 -2.04 -5.18
CA TYR A 68 7.17 -3.46 -5.36
C TYR A 68 8.39 -4.36 -5.14
N GLY A 69 9.51 -4.05 -5.79
CA GLY A 69 10.73 -4.84 -5.67
C GLY A 69 11.29 -4.83 -4.25
N TYR A 70 11.24 -3.68 -3.58
CA TYR A 70 11.70 -3.57 -2.20
C TYR A 70 10.84 -4.43 -1.26
N VAL A 71 9.53 -4.33 -1.35
CA VAL A 71 8.62 -5.09 -0.49
C VAL A 71 8.74 -6.58 -0.77
N LEU A 72 8.83 -6.97 -2.04
CA LEU A 72 8.99 -8.38 -2.42
C LEU A 72 10.26 -8.97 -1.81
N THR A 73 11.39 -8.25 -1.91
CA THR A 73 12.66 -8.70 -1.36
C THR A 73 12.56 -8.86 0.16
N ARG A 74 11.92 -7.92 0.84
CA ARG A 74 11.75 -8.01 2.30
C ARG A 74 10.84 -9.17 2.70
N ALA A 75 9.78 -9.41 1.94
CA ALA A 75 8.91 -10.56 2.19
C ALA A 75 9.66 -11.88 2.02
N GLU A 76 10.50 -11.99 1.01
CA GLU A 76 11.35 -13.17 0.78
C GLU A 76 12.34 -13.36 1.92
N ASP A 77 13.01 -12.29 2.36
CA ASP A 77 13.96 -12.33 3.48
C ASP A 77 13.30 -12.79 4.77
N MET A 78 12.04 -12.43 4.98
CA MET A 78 11.27 -12.83 6.15
C MET A 78 10.67 -14.24 6.01
N GLY A 79 10.82 -14.89 4.86
CA GLY A 79 10.26 -16.20 4.61
C GLY A 79 8.74 -16.24 4.56
N LEU A 80 8.11 -15.18 4.11
CA LEU A 80 6.65 -15.07 4.07
C LEU A 80 6.07 -15.81 2.86
N PRO A 81 4.96 -16.55 3.03
CA PRO A 81 4.33 -17.28 1.94
C PRO A 81 3.42 -16.37 1.10
N LEU A 82 3.99 -15.31 0.55
CA LEU A 82 3.25 -14.33 -0.25
C LEU A 82 3.65 -14.45 -1.72
N THR A 83 2.64 -14.39 -2.60
CA THR A 83 2.84 -14.40 -4.04
C THR A 83 3.12 -12.98 -4.55
N GLU A 84 3.56 -12.88 -5.81
CA GLU A 84 3.76 -11.58 -6.45
C GLU A 84 2.46 -10.77 -6.48
N GLN A 85 1.33 -11.45 -6.68
CA GLN A 85 0.02 -10.80 -6.65
C GLN A 85 -0.29 -10.23 -5.27
N ASP A 86 0.03 -10.97 -4.21
CA ASP A 86 -0.16 -10.51 -2.83
C ASP A 86 0.64 -9.23 -2.58
N ILE A 87 1.89 -9.19 -3.02
CA ILE A 87 2.74 -8.02 -2.88
C ILE A 87 2.18 -6.84 -3.66
N ASP A 88 1.70 -7.07 -4.87
CA ASP A 88 1.09 -6.01 -5.69
C ASP A 88 -0.13 -5.40 -4.99
N ILE A 89 -0.99 -6.23 -4.41
CA ILE A 89 -2.16 -5.78 -3.64
C ILE A 89 -1.72 -4.94 -2.44
N LEU A 90 -0.72 -5.38 -1.70
CA LEU A 90 -0.20 -4.65 -0.55
C LEU A 90 0.36 -3.28 -0.96
N VAL A 91 1.18 -3.24 -2.01
CA VAL A 91 1.79 -2.01 -2.50
C VAL A 91 0.71 -1.02 -2.95
N GLU A 92 -0.28 -1.49 -3.71
CA GLU A 92 -1.39 -0.65 -4.15
C GLU A 92 -2.15 -0.07 -2.95
N GLY A 93 -2.42 -0.90 -1.95
CA GLY A 93 -3.13 -0.46 -0.74
C GLY A 93 -2.35 0.60 0.02
N VAL A 94 -1.05 0.39 0.23
CA VAL A 94 -0.20 1.35 0.95
C VAL A 94 -0.06 2.66 0.19
N VAL A 95 0.15 2.61 -1.12
CA VAL A 95 0.24 3.80 -1.95
C VAL A 95 -1.05 4.62 -1.88
N ASN A 96 -2.20 3.96 -1.97
CA ASN A 96 -3.49 4.64 -1.88
C ASN A 96 -3.69 5.29 -0.51
N MET A 97 -3.31 4.63 0.57
CA MET A 97 -3.39 5.19 1.92
C MET A 97 -2.56 6.45 2.06
N ILE A 98 -1.32 6.43 1.58
CA ILE A 98 -0.40 7.58 1.68
C ILE A 98 -0.87 8.74 0.81
N LYS A 99 -1.33 8.47 -0.41
CA LYS A 99 -1.83 9.51 -1.31
C LYS A 99 -3.05 10.24 -0.77
N LYS A 100 -3.90 9.54 -0.03
CA LYS A 100 -5.14 10.11 0.51
C LYS A 100 -4.98 10.65 1.93
N GLY A 101 -3.92 10.27 2.58
CA GLY A 101 -3.54 10.80 3.89
C GLY A 101 -2.70 12.04 3.74
#